data_f8c1f64184b9625e593230fb7d2a58c1
#
_entry.id   f8c1f64184b9625e593230fb7d2a58c1
#
_cell.length_a   1.000
_cell.length_b   1.000
_cell.length_c   1.000
_cell.angle_alpha   90.00
_cell.angle_beta   90.00
_cell.angle_gamma   90.00
#
_symmetry.space_group_name_H-M   'P 1'
#
loop_
_entity.id
_entity.type
_entity.pdbx_description
1 polymer ?
#
loop_
_entity_poly.entity_id
_entity_poly.type
_entity_poly.pdbx_seq_one_letter_code
_entity_poly.pdbx_strand_id
1 'polypeptide(L)'
;MIEVHSARWLADAIDDRREFTLLDTRPVDSYESWRVPGAVSFPFGPTEALSDEQLATLREVAPSERPVLTICGKGVTSANLAVRMDRAGWDDVAAVSGGMRDWNDLYETAVFEPSDDLVVVQFGRRGKGCLSYLVGSRSAGEAVVVDPGRHVDQYLAAAAERDLTITAVLDTHVHADHISGGRALADRLGVPYRLGEGAIERDVAIDYAPLADGETLAVGDTDLTALSTPGHTSELVSYRLGDHAVLTGDALFVDSVGRTELQFGEEGAAEGARMAHQTLHEVFGALPEDLTVLPGHVHVDSDGTWATAEPGSLVGARLGDVLDGLALYGLDEAAFVDRMTGDLPEKPANYERVIRINRGVDEPADATETVTLETGRNNCAV
;
A
#
# COMPACT_ATOMS: atom_id res chain seq x y z
N MET A 1 -22.94 10.32 26.68
CA MET A 1 -21.49 10.31 26.32
C MET A 1 -21.40 9.44 25.07
N ILE A 2 -20.90 9.98 23.97
CA ILE A 2 -20.78 9.21 22.72
C ILE A 2 -19.75 8.09 22.86
N GLU A 3 -19.97 7.00 22.15
CA GLU A 3 -18.97 5.96 21.97
C GLU A 3 -17.87 6.41 20.99
N VAL A 4 -16.67 5.82 21.15
CA VAL A 4 -15.55 6.06 20.25
C VAL A 4 -14.99 4.70 19.83
N HIS A 5 -15.00 4.42 18.54
CA HIS A 5 -14.48 3.19 17.95
C HIS A 5 -13.14 3.42 17.27
N SER A 6 -12.30 2.40 17.22
CA SER A 6 -11.05 2.45 16.44
C SER A 6 -11.30 2.29 14.94
N ALA A 7 -10.32 2.66 14.11
CA ALA A 7 -10.37 2.36 12.69
C ALA A 7 -10.43 0.84 12.41
N ARG A 8 -9.79 0.00 13.25
CA ARG A 8 -9.91 -1.47 13.17
C ARG A 8 -11.34 -1.94 13.40
N TRP A 9 -12.01 -1.45 14.43
CA TRP A 9 -13.41 -1.78 14.68
C TRP A 9 -14.31 -1.40 13.47
N LEU A 10 -14.05 -0.22 12.86
CA LEU A 10 -14.77 0.20 11.64
C LEU A 10 -14.54 -0.76 10.48
N ALA A 11 -13.29 -1.18 10.27
CA ALA A 11 -12.95 -2.16 9.24
C ALA A 11 -13.70 -3.48 9.46
N ASP A 12 -13.63 -4.03 10.67
CA ASP A 12 -14.33 -5.26 11.04
C ASP A 12 -15.85 -5.12 10.87
N ALA A 13 -16.42 -3.95 11.21
CA ALA A 13 -17.85 -3.69 11.04
C ALA A 13 -18.27 -3.65 9.55
N ILE A 14 -17.43 -3.11 8.67
CA ILE A 14 -17.64 -3.11 7.22
C ILE A 14 -17.57 -4.55 6.67
N ASP A 15 -16.54 -5.31 7.06
CA ASP A 15 -16.33 -6.68 6.61
C ASP A 15 -17.45 -7.63 7.07
N ASP A 16 -17.92 -7.44 8.31
CA ASP A 16 -19.09 -8.13 8.87
C ASP A 16 -20.43 -7.66 8.24
N ARG A 17 -20.41 -6.64 7.38
CA ARG A 17 -21.60 -6.02 6.76
C ARG A 17 -22.63 -5.55 7.80
N ARG A 18 -22.14 -4.99 8.91
CA ARG A 18 -23.02 -4.40 9.93
C ARG A 18 -23.77 -3.19 9.36
N GLU A 19 -25.00 -3.03 9.77
CA GLU A 19 -25.82 -1.88 9.36
C GLU A 19 -25.49 -0.63 10.17
N PHE A 20 -24.97 0.40 9.55
CA PHE A 20 -24.76 1.75 10.09
C PHE A 20 -24.69 2.78 8.96
N THR A 21 -24.79 4.04 9.31
CA THR A 21 -24.46 5.16 8.41
C THR A 21 -23.13 5.73 8.82
N LEU A 22 -22.16 5.81 7.89
CA LEU A 22 -20.85 6.45 8.12
C LEU A 22 -20.86 7.85 7.50
N LEU A 23 -20.73 8.90 8.32
CA LEU A 23 -20.65 10.29 7.87
C LEU A 23 -19.19 10.74 7.84
N ASP A 24 -18.70 11.13 6.66
CA ASP A 24 -17.38 11.75 6.51
C ASP A 24 -17.52 13.28 6.58
N THR A 25 -16.90 13.87 7.59
CA THR A 25 -17.00 15.30 7.88
C THR A 25 -15.91 16.14 7.23
N ARG A 26 -15.06 15.56 6.38
CA ARG A 26 -14.01 16.27 5.66
C ARG A 26 -14.59 17.18 4.57
N PRO A 27 -13.80 18.16 4.06
CA PRO A 27 -14.16 18.90 2.87
C PRO A 27 -14.50 17.98 1.70
N VAL A 28 -15.40 18.43 0.81
CA VAL A 28 -15.88 17.64 -0.35
C VAL A 28 -14.72 17.13 -1.20
N ASP A 29 -13.75 17.97 -1.53
CA ASP A 29 -12.59 17.58 -2.36
C ASP A 29 -11.79 16.43 -1.71
N SER A 30 -11.63 16.44 -0.37
CA SER A 30 -10.94 15.37 0.35
C SER A 30 -11.75 14.07 0.36
N TYR A 31 -13.07 14.16 0.43
CA TYR A 31 -13.97 13.02 0.36
C TYR A 31 -13.99 12.41 -1.06
N GLU A 32 -14.05 13.24 -2.08
CA GLU A 32 -14.06 12.81 -3.48
C GLU A 32 -12.74 12.15 -3.90
N SER A 33 -11.62 12.68 -3.40
CA SER A 33 -10.32 12.11 -3.73
C SER A 33 -10.11 10.72 -3.12
N TRP A 34 -10.60 10.49 -1.90
CA TRP A 34 -10.44 9.20 -1.21
C TRP A 34 -11.27 9.14 0.08
N ARG A 35 -11.99 8.04 0.32
CA ARG A 35 -12.88 7.83 1.48
C ARG A 35 -12.92 6.38 1.95
N VAL A 36 -13.53 6.17 3.09
CA VAL A 36 -13.88 4.82 3.57
C VAL A 36 -15.06 4.29 2.75
N PRO A 37 -15.08 3.01 2.35
CA PRO A 37 -16.20 2.41 1.64
C PRO A 37 -17.54 2.65 2.33
N GLY A 38 -18.54 3.06 1.54
CA GLY A 38 -19.89 3.34 2.04
C GLY A 38 -20.06 4.63 2.85
N ALA A 39 -19.01 5.45 3.00
CA ALA A 39 -19.14 6.74 3.66
C ALA A 39 -20.01 7.72 2.86
N VAL A 40 -20.77 8.54 3.58
CA VAL A 40 -21.59 9.63 3.05
C VAL A 40 -20.94 10.98 3.40
N SER A 41 -20.79 11.85 2.41
CA SER A 41 -20.22 13.18 2.62
C SER A 41 -21.16 14.05 3.44
N PHE A 42 -20.66 14.56 4.55
CA PHE A 42 -21.32 15.56 5.38
C PHE A 42 -20.27 16.55 5.92
N PRO A 43 -19.77 17.48 5.13
CA PRO A 43 -18.77 18.45 5.55
C PRO A 43 -19.20 19.22 6.80
N PHE A 44 -18.35 19.21 7.82
CA PHE A 44 -18.63 19.85 9.09
C PHE A 44 -17.36 20.41 9.74
N GLY A 45 -17.43 21.64 10.24
CA GLY A 45 -16.28 22.32 10.84
C GLY A 45 -16.05 21.95 12.32
N PRO A 46 -14.81 22.09 12.84
CA PRO A 46 -14.46 21.68 14.20
C PRO A 46 -15.16 22.53 15.30
N THR A 47 -15.58 23.74 14.98
CA THR A 47 -16.27 24.66 15.91
C THR A 47 -17.70 24.99 15.46
N GLU A 48 -18.17 24.35 14.39
CA GLU A 48 -19.47 24.61 13.81
C GLU A 48 -20.61 24.15 14.70
N ALA A 49 -21.72 24.88 14.70
CA ALA A 49 -22.97 24.46 15.31
C ALA A 49 -23.89 23.90 14.22
N LEU A 50 -24.66 22.87 14.52
CA LEU A 50 -25.67 22.38 13.60
C LEU A 50 -26.77 23.42 13.40
N SER A 51 -26.96 23.83 12.14
CA SER A 51 -28.11 24.66 11.71
C SER A 51 -29.35 23.79 11.51
N ASP A 52 -30.54 24.43 11.45
CA ASP A 52 -31.78 23.72 11.16
C ASP A 52 -31.75 23.03 9.78
N GLU A 53 -31.08 23.62 8.79
CA GLU A 53 -30.89 23.05 7.48
C GLU A 53 -30.00 21.79 7.53
N GLN A 54 -28.89 21.86 8.26
CA GLN A 54 -27.99 20.69 8.46
C GLN A 54 -28.70 19.59 9.25
N LEU A 55 -29.53 19.92 10.26
CA LEU A 55 -30.35 18.96 10.96
C LEU A 55 -31.37 18.26 10.06
N ALA A 56 -31.99 19.00 9.13
CA ALA A 56 -32.89 18.42 8.14
C ALA A 56 -32.14 17.45 7.20
N THR A 57 -30.98 17.87 6.68
CA THR A 57 -30.12 17.01 5.83
C THR A 57 -29.68 15.76 6.59
N LEU A 58 -29.24 15.89 7.87
CA LEU A 58 -28.83 14.73 8.66
C LEU A 58 -29.95 13.71 8.83
N ARG A 59 -31.20 14.15 9.03
CA ARG A 59 -32.36 13.24 9.15
C ARG A 59 -32.65 12.46 7.87
N GLU A 60 -32.28 13.02 6.71
CA GLU A 60 -32.43 12.35 5.41
C GLU A 60 -31.32 11.33 5.16
N VAL A 61 -30.04 11.71 5.42
CA VAL A 61 -28.88 10.88 5.09
C VAL A 61 -28.48 9.90 6.21
N ALA A 62 -28.82 10.21 7.46
CA ALA A 62 -28.51 9.43 8.66
C ALA A 62 -29.74 9.33 9.57
N PRO A 63 -30.76 8.53 9.22
CA PRO A 63 -31.96 8.34 10.05
C PRO A 63 -31.62 7.93 11.47
N SER A 64 -32.34 8.48 12.46
CA SER A 64 -32.05 8.28 13.89
C SER A 64 -32.25 6.84 14.39
N GLU A 65 -32.94 6.02 13.62
CA GLU A 65 -33.22 4.60 13.89
C GLU A 65 -32.05 3.68 13.53
N ARG A 66 -31.01 4.20 12.87
CA ARG A 66 -29.80 3.46 12.50
C ARG A 66 -28.61 3.96 13.29
N PRO A 67 -27.67 3.07 13.67
CA PRO A 67 -26.38 3.49 14.22
C PRO A 67 -25.68 4.45 13.27
N VAL A 68 -25.10 5.52 13.77
CA VAL A 68 -24.37 6.51 12.98
C VAL A 68 -22.93 6.59 13.50
N LEU A 69 -22.01 6.41 12.56
CA LEU A 69 -20.58 6.61 12.80
C LEU A 69 -20.15 7.90 12.10
N THR A 70 -19.26 8.63 12.72
CA THR A 70 -18.69 9.84 12.13
C THR A 70 -17.18 9.72 12.00
N ILE A 71 -16.63 10.11 10.84
CA ILE A 71 -15.19 10.10 10.57
C ILE A 71 -14.73 11.47 10.04
N CYS A 72 -13.49 11.84 10.32
CA CYS A 72 -12.83 13.01 9.74
C CYS A 72 -11.34 12.71 9.53
N GLY A 73 -10.51 13.70 9.21
CA GLY A 73 -9.08 13.49 8.99
C GLY A 73 -8.31 12.95 10.19
N LYS A 74 -8.63 13.41 11.42
CA LYS A 74 -7.85 13.13 12.65
C LYS A 74 -8.72 12.74 13.87
N GLY A 75 -10.01 12.46 13.71
CA GLY A 75 -10.93 12.06 14.77
C GLY A 75 -11.50 13.21 15.63
N VAL A 76 -11.11 14.46 15.42
CA VAL A 76 -11.51 15.60 16.26
C VAL A 76 -12.86 16.20 15.84
N THR A 77 -12.99 16.53 14.56
CA THR A 77 -14.21 17.17 14.01
C THR A 77 -15.39 16.22 14.05
N SER A 78 -15.16 14.95 13.71
CA SER A 78 -16.17 13.90 13.76
C SER A 78 -16.73 13.69 15.15
N ALA A 79 -15.88 13.68 16.20
CA ALA A 79 -16.33 13.59 17.57
C ALA A 79 -17.23 14.77 17.98
N ASN A 80 -16.94 15.99 17.49
CA ASN A 80 -17.79 17.16 17.73
C ASN A 80 -19.17 17.00 17.08
N LEU A 81 -19.23 16.54 15.82
CA LEU A 81 -20.49 16.24 15.14
C LEU A 81 -21.30 15.19 15.92
N ALA A 82 -20.67 14.07 16.31
CA ALA A 82 -21.32 13.01 17.06
C ALA A 82 -21.96 13.52 18.37
N VAL A 83 -21.24 14.34 19.14
CA VAL A 83 -21.80 14.98 20.37
C VAL A 83 -23.01 15.86 20.07
N ARG A 84 -23.02 16.55 18.94
CA ARG A 84 -24.16 17.43 18.57
C ARG A 84 -25.35 16.63 18.10
N MET A 85 -25.14 15.53 17.40
CA MET A 85 -26.19 14.60 16.99
C MET A 85 -26.85 13.92 18.20
N ASP A 86 -26.05 13.42 19.17
CA ASP A 86 -26.54 12.88 20.45
C ASP A 86 -27.47 13.89 21.15
N ARG A 87 -27.06 15.16 21.25
CA ARG A 87 -27.87 16.23 21.83
C ARG A 87 -29.12 16.59 21.02
N ALA A 88 -29.14 16.33 19.73
CA ALA A 88 -30.25 16.60 18.83
C ALA A 88 -31.21 15.41 18.66
N GLY A 89 -30.96 14.30 19.41
CA GLY A 89 -31.88 13.17 19.54
C GLY A 89 -31.56 11.94 18.70
N TRP A 90 -30.31 11.78 18.31
CA TRP A 90 -29.80 10.49 17.79
C TRP A 90 -29.32 9.65 18.98
N ASP A 91 -29.91 8.47 19.20
CA ASP A 91 -29.63 7.62 20.39
C ASP A 91 -28.36 6.78 20.23
N ASP A 92 -27.97 6.42 18.99
CA ASP A 92 -26.83 5.54 18.68
C ASP A 92 -25.86 6.26 17.72
N VAL A 93 -24.97 7.06 18.31
CA VAL A 93 -23.96 7.82 17.56
C VAL A 93 -22.59 7.60 18.15
N ALA A 94 -21.63 7.23 17.31
CA ALA A 94 -20.25 7.07 17.68
C ALA A 94 -19.29 7.85 16.74
N ALA A 95 -18.06 8.06 17.20
CA ALA A 95 -17.00 8.66 16.40
C ALA A 95 -15.87 7.66 16.18
N VAL A 96 -15.19 7.76 15.03
CA VAL A 96 -13.98 6.98 14.72
C VAL A 96 -12.75 7.75 15.20
N SER A 97 -12.02 7.17 16.16
CA SER A 97 -10.77 7.74 16.67
C SER A 97 -9.70 7.79 15.58
N GLY A 98 -8.85 8.81 15.62
CA GLY A 98 -7.78 9.01 14.62
C GLY A 98 -8.26 9.28 13.20
N GLY A 99 -9.52 8.95 12.88
CA GLY A 99 -10.14 9.23 11.59
C GLY A 99 -9.42 8.57 10.41
N MET A 100 -9.37 9.29 9.28
CA MET A 100 -8.73 8.80 8.04
C MET A 100 -7.23 8.54 8.20
N ARG A 101 -6.56 9.21 9.14
CA ARG A 101 -5.16 8.93 9.47
C ARG A 101 -4.98 7.49 9.98
N ASP A 102 -5.79 7.08 10.96
CA ASP A 102 -5.70 5.73 11.53
C ASP A 102 -6.27 4.68 10.55
N TRP A 103 -7.23 5.06 9.70
CA TRP A 103 -7.70 4.24 8.58
C TRP A 103 -6.58 3.97 7.57
N ASN A 104 -5.78 4.98 7.23
CA ASN A 104 -4.63 4.87 6.33
C ASN A 104 -3.53 3.93 6.87
N ASP A 105 -3.44 3.81 8.19
CA ASP A 105 -2.43 3.00 8.87
C ASP A 105 -2.93 1.60 9.24
N LEU A 106 -4.14 1.21 8.81
CA LEU A 106 -4.64 -0.16 8.99
C LEU A 106 -3.93 -1.12 8.04
N TYR A 107 -3.48 -2.24 8.61
CA TYR A 107 -2.96 -3.37 7.85
C TYR A 107 -3.88 -4.58 7.97
N GLU A 108 -4.06 -5.24 6.85
CA GLU A 108 -4.66 -6.56 6.72
C GLU A 108 -3.56 -7.57 6.39
N THR A 109 -3.77 -8.83 6.76
CA THR A 109 -2.80 -9.89 6.45
C THR A 109 -3.46 -11.03 5.72
N ALA A 110 -2.76 -11.55 4.70
CA ALA A 110 -3.10 -12.80 4.03
C ALA A 110 -1.89 -13.74 4.07
N VAL A 111 -2.14 -15.04 4.09
CA VAL A 111 -1.08 -16.05 4.12
C VAL A 111 -1.12 -16.86 2.84
N PHE A 112 0.03 -17.02 2.20
CA PHE A 112 0.27 -17.87 1.06
C PHE A 112 1.28 -18.94 1.44
N GLU A 113 0.92 -20.19 1.28
CA GLU A 113 1.73 -21.36 1.63
C GLU A 113 2.00 -22.17 0.35
N PRO A 114 3.05 -21.81 -0.41
CA PRO A 114 3.33 -22.49 -1.69
C PRO A 114 3.87 -23.92 -1.50
N SER A 115 4.35 -24.24 -0.32
CA SER A 115 4.78 -25.60 0.07
C SER A 115 4.61 -25.83 1.57
N ASP A 116 4.84 -27.05 2.05
CA ASP A 116 4.79 -27.37 3.48
C ASP A 116 5.84 -26.60 4.30
N ASP A 117 6.95 -26.22 3.69
CA ASP A 117 8.04 -25.49 4.34
C ASP A 117 7.90 -23.97 4.22
N LEU A 118 7.52 -23.48 3.05
CA LEU A 118 7.48 -22.04 2.79
C LEU A 118 6.19 -21.40 3.29
N VAL A 119 6.33 -20.23 3.89
CA VAL A 119 5.22 -19.36 4.27
C VAL A 119 5.50 -17.93 3.81
N VAL A 120 4.55 -17.33 3.12
CA VAL A 120 4.56 -15.91 2.76
C VAL A 120 3.40 -15.24 3.46
N VAL A 121 3.69 -14.23 4.28
CA VAL A 121 2.67 -13.36 4.88
C VAL A 121 2.68 -12.06 4.09
N GLN A 122 1.57 -11.76 3.42
CA GLN A 122 1.34 -10.50 2.76
C GLN A 122 0.67 -9.53 3.75
N PHE A 123 1.18 -8.32 3.84
CA PHE A 123 0.62 -7.23 4.63
C PHE A 123 0.12 -6.16 3.67
N GLY A 124 -1.17 -5.88 3.69
CA GLY A 124 -1.79 -4.87 2.84
C GLY A 124 -2.28 -3.67 3.65
N ARG A 125 -1.88 -2.45 3.31
CA ARG A 125 -2.42 -1.22 3.91
C ARG A 125 -3.81 -0.94 3.34
N ARG A 126 -4.84 -1.19 4.16
CA ARG A 126 -6.25 -1.17 3.73
C ARG A 126 -6.67 0.11 3.02
N GLY A 127 -6.30 1.25 3.56
CA GLY A 127 -6.68 2.55 2.98
C GLY A 127 -5.78 3.04 1.85
N LYS A 128 -4.63 2.36 1.58
CA LYS A 128 -3.61 2.85 0.65
C LYS A 128 -3.29 1.87 -0.47
N GLY A 129 -3.36 0.57 -0.20
CA GLY A 129 -3.08 -0.49 -1.17
C GLY A 129 -1.62 -0.90 -1.26
N CYS A 130 -0.70 -0.34 -0.46
CA CYS A 130 0.69 -0.82 -0.42
C CYS A 130 0.75 -2.23 0.15
N LEU A 131 1.53 -3.09 -0.47
CA LEU A 131 1.74 -4.48 -0.08
C LEU A 131 3.20 -4.69 0.32
N SER A 132 3.41 -5.50 1.34
CA SER A 132 4.73 -5.90 1.82
C SER A 132 4.69 -7.35 2.28
N TYR A 133 5.86 -7.98 2.44
CA TYR A 133 5.91 -9.43 2.61
C TYR A 133 6.89 -9.85 3.69
N LEU A 134 6.52 -10.90 4.44
CA LEU A 134 7.45 -11.74 5.17
C LEU A 134 7.49 -13.08 4.46
N VAL A 135 8.66 -13.49 4.00
CA VAL A 135 8.91 -14.76 3.29
C VAL A 135 9.77 -15.63 4.20
N GLY A 136 9.27 -16.77 4.63
CA GLY A 136 9.95 -17.63 5.59
C GLY A 136 9.97 -19.11 5.24
N SER A 137 10.98 -19.81 5.78
CA SER A 137 11.09 -21.26 5.80
C SER A 137 10.88 -21.76 7.23
N ARG A 138 9.91 -22.65 7.41
CA ARG A 138 9.59 -23.24 8.71
C ARG A 138 10.68 -24.17 9.20
N SER A 139 11.30 -24.93 8.29
CA SER A 139 12.36 -25.90 8.64
C SER A 139 13.66 -25.21 9.05
N ALA A 140 14.00 -24.08 8.42
CA ALA A 140 15.16 -23.29 8.78
C ALA A 140 14.91 -22.35 9.98
N GLY A 141 13.64 -21.99 10.24
CA GLY A 141 13.29 -20.98 11.24
C GLY A 141 13.74 -19.57 10.85
N GLU A 142 13.88 -19.31 9.56
CA GLU A 142 14.40 -18.06 8.99
C GLU A 142 13.39 -17.39 8.08
N ALA A 143 13.45 -16.06 8.02
CA ALA A 143 12.63 -15.26 7.13
C ALA A 143 13.36 -14.02 6.62
N VAL A 144 12.88 -13.46 5.52
CA VAL A 144 13.22 -12.14 5.04
C VAL A 144 11.96 -11.28 4.97
N VAL A 145 12.12 -9.95 5.04
CA VAL A 145 11.01 -9.00 4.87
C VAL A 145 11.27 -8.18 3.61
N VAL A 146 10.24 -8.03 2.78
CA VAL A 146 10.30 -7.27 1.52
C VAL A 146 9.31 -6.11 1.58
N ASP A 147 9.77 -4.92 1.21
CA ASP A 147 9.03 -3.65 1.15
C ASP A 147 8.30 -3.27 2.46
N PRO A 148 8.94 -3.37 3.64
CA PRO A 148 8.23 -3.09 4.86
C PRO A 148 7.83 -1.61 4.96
N GLY A 149 6.57 -1.38 5.33
CA GLY A 149 6.13 -0.05 5.76
C GLY A 149 6.69 0.33 7.14
N ARG A 150 6.55 1.59 7.54
CA ARG A 150 7.10 2.17 8.78
C ARG A 150 6.65 1.51 10.09
N HIS A 151 5.54 0.78 10.09
CA HIS A 151 5.02 0.06 11.27
C HIS A 151 5.70 -1.30 11.44
N VAL A 152 6.99 -1.28 11.80
CA VAL A 152 7.85 -2.49 11.78
C VAL A 152 7.46 -3.56 12.79
N ASP A 153 6.74 -3.24 13.86
CA ASP A 153 6.34 -4.20 14.89
C ASP A 153 5.45 -5.33 14.36
N GLN A 154 4.68 -5.08 13.31
CA GLN A 154 3.82 -6.12 12.70
C GLN A 154 4.61 -7.25 12.06
N TYR A 155 5.75 -6.95 11.43
CA TYR A 155 6.63 -7.98 10.83
C TYR A 155 7.32 -8.81 11.91
N LEU A 156 7.72 -8.16 13.01
CA LEU A 156 8.29 -8.85 14.17
C LEU A 156 7.27 -9.77 14.83
N ALA A 157 6.03 -9.32 14.99
CA ALA A 157 4.95 -10.12 15.53
C ALA A 157 4.65 -11.33 14.63
N ALA A 158 4.52 -11.12 13.31
CA ALA A 158 4.25 -12.19 12.36
C ALA A 158 5.37 -13.24 12.28
N ALA A 159 6.63 -12.82 12.39
CA ALA A 159 7.77 -13.73 12.48
C ALA A 159 7.74 -14.54 13.80
N ALA A 160 7.51 -13.85 14.92
CA ALA A 160 7.46 -14.50 16.25
C ALA A 160 6.30 -15.50 16.37
N GLU A 161 5.12 -15.20 15.81
CA GLU A 161 3.97 -16.12 15.77
C GLU A 161 4.25 -17.43 15.02
N ARG A 162 5.29 -17.44 14.18
CA ARG A 162 5.66 -18.57 13.31
C ARG A 162 7.01 -19.18 13.68
N ASP A 163 7.59 -18.76 14.81
CA ASP A 163 8.93 -19.17 15.26
C ASP A 163 10.03 -18.89 14.19
N LEU A 164 9.90 -17.77 13.45
CA LEU A 164 10.85 -17.35 12.43
C LEU A 164 11.75 -16.21 12.92
N THR A 165 13.01 -16.25 12.51
CA THR A 165 14.01 -15.19 12.73
C THR A 165 14.20 -14.42 11.43
N ILE A 166 14.00 -13.09 11.42
CA ILE A 166 14.26 -12.25 10.26
C ILE A 166 15.78 -12.11 10.10
N THR A 167 16.31 -12.51 8.94
CA THR A 167 17.75 -12.53 8.63
C THR A 167 18.20 -11.43 7.67
N ALA A 168 17.24 -10.86 6.91
CA ALA A 168 17.48 -9.71 6.02
C ALA A 168 16.20 -8.92 5.81
N VAL A 169 16.37 -7.65 5.46
CA VAL A 169 15.28 -6.75 5.04
C VAL A 169 15.63 -6.19 3.67
N LEU A 170 14.67 -6.23 2.76
CA LEU A 170 14.84 -5.85 1.36
C LEU A 170 13.78 -4.81 0.98
N ASP A 171 14.15 -3.84 0.15
CA ASP A 171 13.19 -3.07 -0.63
C ASP A 171 13.39 -3.37 -2.12
N THR A 172 12.29 -3.44 -2.87
CA THR A 172 12.33 -3.65 -4.31
C THR A 172 12.88 -2.43 -5.03
N HIS A 173 12.60 -1.24 -4.52
CA HIS A 173 13.00 0.04 -5.11
C HIS A 173 12.93 1.18 -4.07
N VAL A 174 13.32 2.38 -4.46
CA VAL A 174 13.11 3.61 -3.69
C VAL A 174 11.66 4.05 -3.84
N HIS A 175 10.82 3.73 -2.87
CA HIS A 175 9.38 4.00 -2.90
C HIS A 175 9.06 5.49 -2.97
N ALA A 176 8.02 5.84 -3.72
CA ALA A 176 7.55 7.21 -3.93
C ALA A 176 6.26 7.54 -3.16
N ASP A 177 5.54 6.55 -2.70
CA ASP A 177 4.20 6.66 -2.14
C ASP A 177 4.13 6.47 -0.61
N HIS A 178 5.11 5.77 -0.03
CA HIS A 178 5.21 5.56 1.41
C HIS A 178 6.67 5.59 1.90
N ILE A 179 6.85 5.84 3.20
CA ILE A 179 8.15 5.81 3.84
C ILE A 179 8.48 4.37 4.21
N SER A 180 9.57 3.84 3.65
CA SER A 180 10.03 2.50 3.94
C SER A 180 10.42 2.35 5.42
N GLY A 181 10.01 1.23 6.02
CA GLY A 181 10.48 0.75 7.30
C GLY A 181 11.75 -0.10 7.21
N GLY A 182 12.27 -0.32 6.00
CA GLY A 182 13.35 -1.28 5.72
C GLY A 182 14.59 -1.03 6.55
N ARG A 183 15.13 0.19 6.48
CA ARG A 183 16.28 0.58 7.29
C ARG A 183 16.02 0.46 8.80
N ALA A 184 14.88 0.97 9.27
CA ALA A 184 14.56 0.95 10.69
C ALA A 184 14.40 -0.48 11.23
N LEU A 185 13.82 -1.38 10.45
CA LEU A 185 13.68 -2.78 10.81
C LEU A 185 15.06 -3.48 10.81
N ALA A 186 15.87 -3.25 9.80
CA ALA A 186 17.21 -3.83 9.69
C ALA A 186 18.13 -3.38 10.83
N ASP A 187 18.16 -2.07 11.13
CA ASP A 187 18.92 -1.49 12.24
C ASP A 187 18.48 -2.07 13.59
N ARG A 188 17.15 -2.23 13.80
CA ARG A 188 16.60 -2.79 15.04
C ARG A 188 16.99 -4.24 15.28
N LEU A 189 17.13 -5.02 14.20
CA LEU A 189 17.47 -6.44 14.24
C LEU A 189 18.97 -6.70 14.13
N GLY A 190 19.75 -5.72 13.64
CA GLY A 190 21.17 -5.88 13.34
C GLY A 190 21.41 -6.79 12.13
N VAL A 191 20.49 -6.77 11.14
CA VAL A 191 20.57 -7.57 9.91
C VAL A 191 20.83 -6.67 8.71
N PRO A 192 21.30 -7.22 7.56
CA PRO A 192 21.47 -6.43 6.35
C PRO A 192 20.16 -5.80 5.86
N TYR A 193 20.22 -4.52 5.48
CA TYR A 193 19.24 -3.86 4.62
C TYR A 193 19.74 -3.90 3.18
N ARG A 194 18.92 -4.32 2.23
CA ARG A 194 19.32 -4.56 0.85
C ARG A 194 18.47 -3.81 -0.16
N LEU A 195 19.11 -3.30 -1.19
CA LEU A 195 18.53 -2.67 -2.38
C LEU A 195 19.21 -3.19 -3.64
N GLY A 196 18.58 -3.07 -4.79
CA GLY A 196 19.23 -3.31 -6.07
C GLY A 196 20.51 -2.51 -6.23
N GLU A 197 21.53 -3.06 -6.89
CA GLU A 197 22.82 -2.39 -7.09
C GLU A 197 22.71 -1.05 -7.82
N GLY A 198 21.67 -0.88 -8.68
CA GLY A 198 21.37 0.39 -9.36
C GLY A 198 20.97 1.54 -8.40
N ALA A 199 20.70 1.26 -7.14
CA ALA A 199 20.37 2.31 -6.16
C ALA A 199 21.51 3.33 -5.95
N ILE A 200 22.75 2.97 -6.27
CA ILE A 200 23.88 3.89 -6.26
C ILE A 200 23.68 5.04 -7.26
N GLU A 201 23.08 4.78 -8.41
CA GLU A 201 22.79 5.78 -9.44
C GLU A 201 21.61 6.70 -9.08
N ARG A 202 20.85 6.30 -8.03
CA ARG A 202 19.77 7.09 -7.43
C ARG A 202 20.25 8.01 -6.31
N ASP A 203 21.57 8.13 -6.08
CA ASP A 203 22.17 8.89 -4.96
C ASP A 203 21.54 8.49 -3.61
N VAL A 204 21.32 7.20 -3.36
CA VAL A 204 20.88 6.69 -2.06
C VAL A 204 22.01 6.89 -1.06
N ALA A 205 21.76 7.68 -0.01
CA ALA A 205 22.74 8.12 0.97
C ALA A 205 22.75 7.29 2.27
N ILE A 206 21.86 6.32 2.40
CA ILE A 206 21.82 5.38 3.53
C ILE A 206 22.71 4.18 3.26
N ASP A 207 23.16 3.53 4.35
CA ASP A 207 23.91 2.28 4.23
C ASP A 207 22.97 1.14 3.82
N TYR A 208 23.32 0.44 2.75
CA TYR A 208 22.64 -0.77 2.27
C TYR A 208 23.64 -1.75 1.67
N ALA A 209 23.29 -3.03 1.62
CA ALA A 209 24.04 -4.04 0.90
C ALA A 209 23.42 -4.20 -0.51
N PRO A 210 24.16 -3.90 -1.59
CA PRO A 210 23.62 -4.00 -2.94
C PRO A 210 23.30 -5.45 -3.31
N LEU A 211 22.28 -5.65 -4.14
CA LEU A 211 21.92 -6.90 -4.77
C LEU A 211 22.11 -6.78 -6.27
N ALA A 212 22.97 -7.63 -6.82
CA ALA A 212 23.16 -7.73 -8.27
C ALA A 212 22.05 -8.57 -8.92
N ASP A 213 21.83 -8.35 -10.22
CA ASP A 213 20.96 -9.21 -11.01
C ASP A 213 21.41 -10.67 -10.95
N GLY A 214 20.47 -11.59 -10.69
CA GLY A 214 20.74 -13.02 -10.50
C GLY A 214 21.35 -13.41 -9.14
N GLU A 215 21.64 -12.44 -8.26
CA GLU A 215 22.11 -12.76 -6.91
C GLU A 215 20.99 -13.44 -6.10
N THR A 216 21.37 -14.44 -5.28
CA THR A 216 20.41 -15.23 -4.48
C THR A 216 20.61 -15.00 -2.99
N LEU A 217 19.49 -15.02 -2.26
CA LEU A 217 19.42 -15.07 -0.80
C LEU A 217 18.72 -16.37 -0.43
N ALA A 218 19.33 -17.17 0.43
CA ALA A 218 18.69 -18.38 0.91
C ALA A 218 17.56 -18.06 1.90
N VAL A 219 16.42 -18.72 1.72
CA VAL A 219 15.31 -18.79 2.69
C VAL A 219 15.05 -20.26 2.95
N GLY A 220 15.78 -20.83 3.91
CA GLY A 220 15.88 -22.27 4.08
C GLY A 220 16.53 -22.95 2.87
N ASP A 221 15.86 -23.95 2.31
CA ASP A 221 16.32 -24.68 1.12
C ASP A 221 15.87 -24.04 -0.20
N THR A 222 15.18 -22.87 -0.13
CA THR A 222 14.68 -22.16 -1.32
C THR A 222 15.46 -20.86 -1.52
N ASP A 223 15.81 -20.57 -2.76
CA ASP A 223 16.46 -19.34 -3.14
C ASP A 223 15.44 -18.21 -3.43
N LEU A 224 15.70 -17.04 -2.88
CA LEU A 224 15.09 -15.77 -3.30
C LEU A 224 16.07 -15.08 -4.25
N THR A 225 15.78 -15.13 -5.55
CA THR A 225 16.66 -14.60 -6.61
C THR A 225 16.27 -13.20 -6.98
N ALA A 226 17.23 -12.27 -6.95
CA ALA A 226 17.04 -10.90 -7.42
C ALA A 226 16.99 -10.86 -8.95
N LEU A 227 16.00 -10.20 -9.53
CA LEU A 227 15.82 -9.99 -10.96
C LEU A 227 15.76 -8.49 -11.22
N SER A 228 16.66 -7.95 -12.03
CA SER A 228 16.60 -6.54 -12.43
C SER A 228 15.35 -6.32 -13.31
N THR A 229 14.45 -5.47 -12.85
CA THR A 229 13.15 -5.19 -13.51
C THR A 229 12.89 -3.69 -13.61
N PRO A 230 13.79 -2.94 -14.29
CA PRO A 230 13.68 -1.48 -14.39
C PRO A 230 12.45 -1.06 -15.21
N GLY A 231 12.00 0.18 -14.93
CA GLY A 231 10.88 0.80 -15.65
C GLY A 231 10.10 1.77 -14.78
N HIS A 232 9.46 1.30 -13.70
CA HIS A 232 8.90 2.18 -12.67
C HIS A 232 10.00 3.01 -12.01
N THR A 233 11.08 2.34 -11.62
CA THR A 233 12.36 2.97 -11.29
C THR A 233 13.51 2.26 -12.01
N SER A 234 14.67 2.93 -12.14
CA SER A 234 15.83 2.37 -12.82
C SER A 234 16.52 1.24 -12.05
N GLU A 235 16.38 1.25 -10.71
CA GLU A 235 17.01 0.30 -9.79
C GLU A 235 16.07 -0.80 -9.29
N LEU A 236 14.84 -0.85 -9.78
CA LEU A 236 13.85 -1.80 -9.30
C LEU A 236 14.31 -3.24 -9.50
N VAL A 237 14.17 -4.01 -8.44
CA VAL A 237 14.47 -5.45 -8.39
C VAL A 237 13.22 -6.20 -7.97
N SER A 238 12.81 -7.19 -8.76
CA SER A 238 11.83 -8.19 -8.36
C SER A 238 12.54 -9.39 -7.72
N TYR A 239 11.83 -10.14 -6.88
CA TYR A 239 12.39 -11.29 -6.18
C TYR A 239 11.66 -12.57 -6.54
N ARG A 240 12.32 -13.50 -7.23
CA ARG A 240 11.77 -14.82 -7.54
C ARG A 240 12.01 -15.79 -6.37
N LEU A 241 10.95 -16.33 -5.80
CA LEU A 241 10.97 -17.34 -4.74
C LEU A 241 10.92 -18.74 -5.36
N GLY A 242 12.10 -19.30 -5.67
CA GLY A 242 12.21 -20.61 -6.32
C GLY A 242 11.30 -20.74 -7.55
N ASP A 243 10.53 -21.84 -7.59
CA ASP A 243 9.52 -22.09 -8.63
C ASP A 243 8.08 -21.80 -8.14
N HIS A 244 7.90 -20.94 -7.12
CA HIS A 244 6.63 -20.73 -6.47
C HIS A 244 6.00 -19.36 -6.76
N ALA A 245 6.78 -18.30 -6.65
CA ALA A 245 6.26 -16.94 -6.75
C ALA A 245 7.32 -15.96 -7.28
N VAL A 246 6.85 -14.80 -7.68
CA VAL A 246 7.68 -13.62 -7.96
C VAL A 246 7.08 -12.40 -7.27
N LEU A 247 7.86 -11.76 -6.39
CA LEU A 247 7.52 -10.50 -5.75
C LEU A 247 7.96 -9.39 -6.70
N THR A 248 7.01 -8.73 -7.33
CA THR A 248 7.28 -7.87 -8.49
C THR A 248 7.49 -6.40 -8.13
N GLY A 249 7.28 -6.03 -6.85
CA GLY A 249 7.24 -4.61 -6.49
C GLY A 249 6.28 -3.85 -7.39
N ASP A 250 6.73 -2.70 -7.87
CA ASP A 250 5.95 -1.84 -8.77
C ASP A 250 6.27 -2.05 -10.26
N ALA A 251 6.94 -3.16 -10.64
CA ALA A 251 7.16 -3.49 -12.04
C ALA A 251 5.90 -4.08 -12.70
N LEU A 252 5.20 -4.96 -11.98
CA LEU A 252 4.00 -5.66 -12.48
C LEU A 252 3.00 -5.83 -11.35
N PHE A 253 1.75 -5.40 -11.56
CA PHE A 253 0.61 -5.65 -10.70
C PHE A 253 -0.28 -6.76 -11.29
N VAL A 254 -1.34 -7.13 -10.59
CA VAL A 254 -2.27 -8.17 -11.08
C VAL A 254 -3.03 -7.72 -12.34
N ASP A 255 -3.31 -6.43 -12.46
CA ASP A 255 -4.16 -5.83 -13.50
C ASP A 255 -3.53 -4.64 -14.25
N SER A 256 -2.31 -4.24 -13.88
CA SER A 256 -1.63 -3.07 -14.43
C SER A 256 -0.11 -3.13 -14.21
N VAL A 257 0.58 -2.04 -14.50
CA VAL A 257 2.01 -1.85 -14.23
C VAL A 257 2.25 -0.54 -13.49
N GLY A 258 3.42 -0.41 -12.88
CA GLY A 258 3.84 0.83 -12.24
C GLY A 258 4.09 1.96 -13.24
N ARG A 259 3.68 3.17 -12.88
CA ARG A 259 3.94 4.40 -13.66
C ARG A 259 5.43 4.71 -13.73
N THR A 260 5.87 5.36 -14.81
CA THR A 260 7.31 5.49 -15.10
C THR A 260 7.88 6.90 -14.90
N GLU A 261 7.04 7.93 -14.72
CA GLU A 261 7.49 9.32 -14.69
C GLU A 261 7.89 9.84 -13.31
N LEU A 262 7.61 9.11 -12.21
CA LEU A 262 7.91 9.61 -10.85
C LEU A 262 9.41 9.80 -10.60
N GLN A 263 10.23 8.90 -11.15
CA GLN A 263 11.68 9.03 -11.11
C GLN A 263 12.20 9.89 -12.26
N PHE A 264 11.78 9.57 -13.48
CA PHE A 264 12.42 10.09 -14.69
C PHE A 264 11.91 11.50 -15.05
N GLY A 265 10.85 11.97 -14.39
CA GLY A 265 10.15 13.19 -14.77
C GLY A 265 9.39 13.03 -16.10
N GLU A 266 8.67 14.06 -16.51
CA GLU A 266 7.88 14.03 -17.74
C GLU A 266 8.77 13.86 -19.01
N GLU A 267 9.95 14.49 -19.03
CA GLU A 267 10.88 14.40 -20.15
C GLU A 267 11.51 13.00 -20.28
N GLY A 268 11.73 12.31 -19.17
CA GLY A 268 12.33 10.97 -19.13
C GLY A 268 11.33 9.82 -19.08
N ALA A 269 10.02 10.10 -18.95
CA ALA A 269 8.99 9.07 -18.81
C ALA A 269 9.00 8.03 -19.95
N ALA A 270 9.28 8.46 -21.17
CA ALA A 270 9.39 7.58 -22.32
C ALA A 270 10.56 6.58 -22.20
N GLU A 271 11.65 6.94 -21.53
CA GLU A 271 12.76 6.01 -21.28
C GLU A 271 12.36 4.96 -20.23
N GLY A 272 11.76 5.39 -19.12
CA GLY A 272 11.21 4.46 -18.14
C GLY A 272 10.16 3.51 -18.75
N ALA A 273 9.31 4.01 -19.65
CA ALA A 273 8.32 3.19 -20.35
C ALA A 273 8.98 2.12 -21.28
N ARG A 274 10.07 2.46 -21.98
CA ARG A 274 10.83 1.45 -22.77
C ARG A 274 11.44 0.39 -21.89
N MET A 275 12.04 0.79 -20.76
CA MET A 275 12.56 -0.16 -19.77
C MET A 275 11.46 -1.08 -19.25
N ALA A 276 10.28 -0.53 -18.90
CA ALA A 276 9.14 -1.33 -18.45
C ALA A 276 8.64 -2.32 -19.51
N HIS A 277 8.57 -1.90 -20.78
CA HIS A 277 8.23 -2.79 -21.88
C HIS A 277 9.23 -3.94 -22.02
N GLN A 278 10.53 -3.65 -21.98
CA GLN A 278 11.57 -4.69 -22.01
C GLN A 278 11.47 -5.63 -20.82
N THR A 279 11.29 -5.09 -19.61
CA THR A 279 11.08 -5.88 -18.37
C THR A 279 9.90 -6.85 -18.52
N LEU A 280 8.77 -6.39 -19.05
CA LEU A 280 7.60 -7.24 -19.25
C LEU A 280 7.89 -8.42 -20.20
N HIS A 281 8.56 -8.16 -21.32
CA HIS A 281 8.78 -9.17 -22.36
C HIS A 281 10.01 -10.04 -22.12
N GLU A 282 11.13 -9.45 -21.69
CA GLU A 282 12.41 -10.15 -21.59
C GLU A 282 12.63 -10.79 -20.21
N VAL A 283 12.04 -10.21 -19.14
CA VAL A 283 12.15 -10.77 -17.80
C VAL A 283 10.92 -11.57 -17.46
N PHE A 284 9.75 -10.93 -17.29
CA PHE A 284 8.53 -11.64 -16.86
C PHE A 284 8.03 -12.65 -17.90
N GLY A 285 8.09 -12.30 -19.21
CA GLY A 285 7.70 -13.20 -20.28
C GLY A 285 8.61 -14.42 -20.46
N ALA A 286 9.81 -14.41 -19.84
CA ALA A 286 10.73 -15.55 -19.84
C ALA A 286 10.60 -16.45 -18.58
N LEU A 287 9.85 -16.01 -17.57
CA LEU A 287 9.62 -16.79 -16.34
C LEU A 287 8.55 -17.88 -16.57
N PRO A 288 8.57 -18.93 -15.74
CA PRO A 288 7.49 -19.93 -15.74
C PRO A 288 6.13 -19.28 -15.46
N GLU A 289 5.15 -19.57 -16.33
CA GLU A 289 3.80 -19.04 -16.22
C GLU A 289 3.06 -19.44 -14.94
N ASP A 290 3.52 -20.51 -14.27
CA ASP A 290 2.89 -21.04 -13.04
C ASP A 290 3.28 -20.28 -11.77
N LEU A 291 4.25 -19.37 -11.85
CA LEU A 291 4.62 -18.53 -10.71
C LEU A 291 3.44 -17.67 -10.25
N THR A 292 3.28 -17.52 -8.95
CA THR A 292 2.34 -16.56 -8.38
C THR A 292 2.97 -15.18 -8.37
N VAL A 293 2.37 -14.21 -9.04
CA VAL A 293 2.73 -12.79 -8.94
C VAL A 293 2.27 -12.27 -7.58
N LEU A 294 3.20 -11.66 -6.84
CA LEU A 294 2.98 -10.99 -5.56
C LEU A 294 3.42 -9.52 -5.71
N PRO A 295 2.49 -8.59 -5.99
CA PRO A 295 2.82 -7.22 -6.39
C PRO A 295 3.13 -6.30 -5.20
N GLY A 296 3.74 -5.14 -5.46
CA GLY A 296 3.95 -4.08 -4.45
C GLY A 296 2.67 -3.34 -4.06
N HIS A 297 1.63 -3.38 -4.93
CA HIS A 297 0.39 -2.65 -4.71
C HIS A 297 -0.84 -3.37 -5.23
N VAL A 298 -1.99 -3.05 -4.61
CA VAL A 298 -3.33 -3.22 -5.16
C VAL A 298 -3.94 -1.83 -5.39
N HIS A 299 -4.62 -1.64 -6.51
CA HIS A 299 -5.31 -0.39 -6.77
C HIS A 299 -6.46 -0.19 -5.77
N VAL A 300 -6.52 1.00 -5.17
CA VAL A 300 -7.61 1.43 -4.28
C VAL A 300 -8.38 2.56 -4.96
N ASP A 301 -9.64 2.32 -5.23
CA ASP A 301 -10.53 3.31 -5.84
C ASP A 301 -10.78 4.50 -4.90
N SER A 302 -11.31 5.61 -5.45
CA SER A 302 -11.65 6.78 -4.65
C SER A 302 -12.70 6.50 -3.57
N ASP A 303 -13.51 5.47 -3.74
CA ASP A 303 -14.49 5.02 -2.73
C ASP A 303 -13.88 4.07 -1.68
N GLY A 304 -12.57 3.78 -1.77
CA GLY A 304 -11.82 2.98 -0.81
C GLY A 304 -11.88 1.47 -1.04
N THR A 305 -12.47 1.00 -2.14
CA THR A 305 -12.51 -0.42 -2.50
C THR A 305 -11.22 -0.87 -3.19
N TRP A 306 -10.81 -2.11 -2.99
CA TRP A 306 -9.69 -2.73 -3.68
C TRP A 306 -10.17 -3.32 -5.02
N ALA A 307 -9.42 -3.08 -6.10
CA ALA A 307 -9.85 -3.47 -7.44
C ALA A 307 -9.81 -4.98 -7.69
N THR A 308 -8.81 -5.68 -7.17
CA THR A 308 -8.52 -7.08 -7.56
C THR A 308 -8.66 -8.09 -6.42
N ALA A 309 -8.92 -7.65 -5.19
CA ALA A 309 -9.07 -8.51 -4.03
C ALA A 309 -9.91 -7.83 -2.93
N GLU A 310 -10.43 -8.60 -2.00
CA GLU A 310 -10.99 -8.06 -0.76
C GLU A 310 -9.85 -7.84 0.28
N PRO A 311 -9.90 -6.78 1.10
CA PRO A 311 -8.95 -6.61 2.19
C PRO A 311 -8.85 -7.86 3.08
N GLY A 312 -7.62 -8.30 3.39
CA GLY A 312 -7.38 -9.55 4.12
C GLY A 312 -7.33 -10.81 3.26
N SER A 313 -7.63 -10.72 1.97
CA SER A 313 -7.39 -11.79 1.00
C SER A 313 -6.05 -11.59 0.29
N LEU A 314 -5.45 -12.68 -0.21
CA LEU A 314 -4.20 -12.60 -0.96
C LEU A 314 -4.40 -11.79 -2.25
N VAL A 315 -3.61 -10.76 -2.43
CA VAL A 315 -3.45 -10.07 -3.71
C VAL A 315 -2.35 -10.78 -4.48
N GLY A 316 -2.74 -11.53 -5.48
CA GLY A 316 -1.82 -12.29 -6.32
C GLY A 316 -2.58 -13.12 -7.34
N ALA A 317 -1.92 -13.45 -8.44
CA ALA A 317 -2.46 -14.27 -9.50
C ALA A 317 -1.33 -15.03 -10.21
N ARG A 318 -1.68 -16.05 -10.99
CA ARG A 318 -0.73 -16.80 -11.82
C ARG A 318 -0.12 -15.86 -12.88
N LEU A 319 1.20 -15.89 -13.05
CA LEU A 319 1.92 -14.98 -13.97
C LEU A 319 1.37 -15.07 -15.41
N GLY A 320 1.12 -16.27 -15.93
CA GLY A 320 0.53 -16.44 -17.25
C GLY A 320 -0.82 -15.73 -17.38
N ASP A 321 -1.69 -15.85 -16.37
CA ASP A 321 -3.02 -15.22 -16.36
C ASP A 321 -2.90 -13.68 -16.27
N VAL A 322 -1.92 -13.18 -15.51
CA VAL A 322 -1.63 -11.74 -15.41
C VAL A 322 -1.17 -11.20 -16.76
N LEU A 323 -0.19 -11.83 -17.41
CA LEU A 323 0.33 -11.38 -18.70
C LEU A 323 -0.73 -11.47 -19.81
N ASP A 324 -1.51 -12.54 -19.85
CA ASP A 324 -2.61 -12.72 -20.82
C ASP A 324 -3.73 -11.70 -20.62
N GLY A 325 -4.02 -11.31 -19.37
CA GLY A 325 -5.04 -10.32 -19.02
C GLY A 325 -4.59 -8.87 -19.20
N LEU A 326 -3.28 -8.62 -19.23
CA LEU A 326 -2.73 -7.28 -19.29
C LEU A 326 -2.73 -6.72 -20.73
N ALA A 327 -3.65 -5.79 -21.01
CA ALA A 327 -3.76 -5.18 -22.33
C ALA A 327 -2.44 -4.52 -22.79
N LEU A 328 -1.64 -3.99 -21.85
CA LEU A 328 -0.34 -3.38 -22.09
C LEU A 328 0.69 -4.39 -22.62
N TYR A 329 0.62 -5.65 -22.22
CA TYR A 329 1.54 -6.70 -22.66
C TYR A 329 1.42 -7.01 -24.15
N GLY A 330 0.23 -6.83 -24.74
CA GLY A 330 -0.01 -7.02 -26.17
C GLY A 330 0.40 -5.86 -27.07
N LEU A 331 0.89 -4.74 -26.53
CA LEU A 331 1.30 -3.57 -27.29
C LEU A 331 2.74 -3.72 -27.79
N ASP A 332 3.03 -3.18 -28.99
CA ASP A 332 4.41 -2.93 -29.37
C ASP A 332 5.03 -1.79 -28.53
N GLU A 333 6.36 -1.67 -28.54
CA GLU A 333 7.08 -0.68 -27.72
C GLU A 333 6.56 0.74 -27.94
N ALA A 334 6.28 1.15 -29.18
CA ALA A 334 5.84 2.51 -29.47
C ALA A 334 4.45 2.79 -28.89
N ALA A 335 3.50 1.88 -29.07
CA ALA A 335 2.15 1.99 -28.52
C ALA A 335 2.15 1.90 -26.98
N PHE A 336 3.03 1.06 -26.40
CA PHE A 336 3.22 0.98 -24.97
C PHE A 336 3.73 2.32 -24.39
N VAL A 337 4.77 2.90 -25.00
CA VAL A 337 5.33 4.20 -24.60
C VAL A 337 4.27 5.30 -24.69
N ASP A 338 3.52 5.36 -25.81
CA ASP A 338 2.44 6.34 -25.96
C ASP A 338 1.38 6.20 -24.87
N ARG A 339 1.02 4.96 -24.48
CA ARG A 339 0.05 4.70 -23.41
C ARG A 339 0.59 5.10 -22.04
N MET A 340 1.87 4.80 -21.75
CA MET A 340 2.52 5.07 -20.47
C MET A 340 2.86 6.55 -20.25
N THR A 341 2.92 7.34 -21.30
CA THR A 341 3.20 8.80 -21.25
C THR A 341 1.98 9.66 -21.56
N GLY A 342 0.82 9.04 -21.79
CA GLY A 342 -0.45 9.71 -22.09
C GLY A 342 -1.13 10.31 -20.84
N ASP A 343 -2.47 10.26 -20.82
CA ASP A 343 -3.25 10.72 -19.67
C ASP A 343 -3.01 9.80 -18.44
N LEU A 344 -2.16 10.26 -17.53
CA LEU A 344 -1.84 9.57 -16.29
C LEU A 344 -2.69 10.11 -15.13
N PRO A 345 -3.03 9.26 -14.15
CA PRO A 345 -3.70 9.72 -12.93
C PRO A 345 -2.80 10.70 -12.15
N GLU A 346 -3.41 11.45 -11.23
CA GLU A 346 -2.64 12.33 -10.33
C GLU A 346 -1.50 11.57 -9.66
N LYS A 347 -0.35 12.24 -9.52
CA LYS A 347 0.81 11.66 -8.82
C LYS A 347 0.49 11.43 -7.34
N PRO A 348 1.12 10.44 -6.68
CA PRO A 348 0.98 10.27 -5.23
C PRO A 348 1.29 11.58 -4.51
N ALA A 349 0.50 11.90 -3.48
CA ALA A 349 0.76 13.11 -2.70
C ALA A 349 2.16 13.04 -2.07
N ASN A 350 2.88 14.16 -2.10
CA ASN A 350 4.22 14.31 -1.50
C ASN A 350 5.31 13.38 -2.06
N TYR A 351 5.11 12.75 -3.22
CA TYR A 351 6.02 11.73 -3.77
C TYR A 351 7.49 12.17 -3.83
N GLU A 352 7.78 13.40 -4.25
CA GLU A 352 9.15 13.92 -4.34
C GLU A 352 9.85 13.93 -2.97
N ARG A 353 9.10 14.28 -1.93
CA ARG A 353 9.65 14.31 -0.58
C ARG A 353 9.79 12.92 0.02
N VAL A 354 8.84 12.02 -0.26
CA VAL A 354 8.90 10.61 0.14
C VAL A 354 10.13 9.94 -0.50
N ILE A 355 10.37 10.14 -1.79
CA ILE A 355 11.58 9.67 -2.48
C ILE A 355 12.86 10.19 -1.78
N ARG A 356 12.92 11.47 -1.43
CA ARG A 356 14.08 12.05 -0.76
C ARG A 356 14.33 11.43 0.61
N ILE A 357 13.27 11.16 1.38
CA ILE A 357 13.34 10.50 2.69
C ILE A 357 13.85 9.07 2.51
N ASN A 358 13.29 8.31 1.58
CA ASN A 358 13.69 6.92 1.33
C ASN A 358 15.12 6.82 0.78
N ARG A 359 15.62 7.86 0.10
CA ARG A 359 17.02 7.96 -0.29
C ARG A 359 17.95 8.39 0.87
N GLY A 360 17.39 8.80 2.01
CA GLY A 360 18.17 9.27 3.17
C GLY A 360 18.76 10.67 3.03
N VAL A 361 18.26 11.49 2.09
CA VAL A 361 18.70 12.88 1.86
C VAL A 361 17.74 13.91 2.46
N ASP A 362 16.67 13.47 3.10
CA ASP A 362 15.70 14.27 3.84
C ASP A 362 15.17 13.44 5.03
N GLU A 363 14.59 14.12 6.03
CA GLU A 363 13.97 13.47 7.18
C GLU A 363 12.64 14.19 7.50
N PRO A 364 11.58 13.46 7.91
CA PRO A 364 10.38 14.10 8.41
C PRO A 364 10.70 14.81 9.74
N ALA A 365 10.09 15.97 9.97
CA ALA A 365 10.33 16.76 11.19
C ALA A 365 9.87 16.03 12.46
N ASP A 366 8.78 15.26 12.37
CA ASP A 366 8.22 14.47 13.46
C ASP A 366 7.28 13.35 12.93
N ALA A 367 6.79 12.53 13.84
CA ALA A 367 5.84 11.45 13.51
C ALA A 367 4.51 11.97 12.90
N THR A 368 4.09 13.20 13.19
CA THR A 368 2.86 13.78 12.64
C THR A 368 3.06 14.11 11.16
N GLU A 369 4.20 14.65 10.81
CA GLU A 369 4.55 14.91 9.42
C GLU A 369 4.70 13.61 8.63
N THR A 370 5.37 12.61 9.20
CA THR A 370 5.48 11.26 8.59
C THR A 370 4.11 10.73 8.17
N VAL A 371 3.13 10.76 9.08
CA VAL A 371 1.76 10.35 8.79
C VAL A 371 1.12 11.22 7.70
N THR A 372 1.34 12.53 7.74
CA THR A 372 0.76 13.47 6.76
C THR A 372 1.31 13.22 5.34
N LEU A 373 2.60 12.90 5.23
CA LEU A 373 3.26 12.59 3.95
C LEU A 373 2.68 11.34 3.27
N GLU A 374 2.21 10.37 4.06
CA GLU A 374 1.68 9.11 3.57
C GLU A 374 0.15 9.04 3.48
N THR A 375 -0.58 10.07 3.99
CA THR A 375 -2.05 10.02 4.02
C THR A 375 -2.64 10.18 2.62
N GLY A 376 -3.48 9.24 2.22
CA GLY A 376 -4.14 9.22 0.93
C GLY A 376 -3.93 7.87 0.22
N ARG A 377 -4.73 7.63 -0.83
CA ARG A 377 -4.58 6.43 -1.64
C ARG A 377 -3.27 6.44 -2.42
N ASN A 378 -2.84 5.27 -2.81
CA ASN A 378 -1.74 5.08 -3.73
C ASN A 378 -2.20 5.33 -5.18
N ASN A 379 -1.36 6.00 -5.95
CA ASN A 379 -1.53 6.25 -7.39
C ASN A 379 -0.27 5.79 -8.16
N CYS A 380 0.34 4.66 -7.78
CA CYS A 380 1.54 4.13 -8.46
C CYS A 380 1.23 3.28 -9.71
N ALA A 381 -0.04 2.92 -9.95
CA ALA A 381 -0.50 2.15 -11.11
C ALA A 381 -0.92 3.04 -12.28
N VAL A 382 -0.86 2.49 -13.52
CA VAL A 382 -1.30 3.13 -14.79
C VAL A 382 -2.52 2.40 -15.36
#